data_f2facb78ee3bd88c0c488bc65f8386ce
#
_entry.id   f2facb78ee3bd88c0c488bc65f8386ce
#
_cell.length_a   1.000
_cell.length_b   1.000
_cell.length_c   1.000
_cell.angle_alpha   90.00
_cell.angle_beta   90.00
_cell.angle_gamma   90.00
#
_symmetry.space_group_name_H-M   'P 1'
#
loop_
_entity.id
_entity.type
_entity.pdbx_description
1 polymer ?
#
loop_
_entity_poly.entity_id
_entity_poly.type
_entity_poly.pdbx_seq_one_letter_code
_entity_poly.pdbx_strand_id
1 'polypeptide(L)'
;QLNNKAGSNENVWKPKDEHQVRFVQNPYCADLFQELHFHYEIAGMTPILCPKANFGKPCTICDFADLLKAWKGPDGNDKPENARKADFEIFKKIQSKPRIFAPVIERGVEGKPDGNKAKWWGMTSAQVGQVLDVCMDGDRLEELGLQKDDKEALRILYDVKKGYDIQVSFKKPNEKGNTKNFTVIEIKGRIKSSLLAKNDDLTQGILSSVKKLSEVFPEVKSEEVDKLLQKFVGNAKPETTDTAPGNEKYEKKADAKPNTKENAKVSGTRSIDEAFEDLVDGA
;
A
#
# COMPACT_ATOMS: atom_id res chain seq x y z
N GLN A 1 -9.72 16.75 20.65
CA GLN A 1 -8.41 16.14 20.95
C GLN A 1 -8.31 14.87 20.10
N LEU A 2 -7.71 14.97 18.91
CA LEU A 2 -7.36 13.86 18.04
C LEU A 2 -6.12 13.18 18.64
N ASN A 3 -6.32 12.32 19.63
CA ASN A 3 -5.34 11.33 20.02
C ASN A 3 -5.48 10.10 19.10
N ASN A 4 -5.38 10.28 17.80
CA ASN A 4 -4.91 9.22 16.94
C ASN A 4 -3.39 9.17 17.12
N LYS A 5 -2.94 8.52 18.19
CA LYS A 5 -1.64 7.87 18.16
C LYS A 5 -1.69 7.01 16.89
N ALA A 6 -0.87 7.33 15.92
CA ALA A 6 -0.51 6.44 14.83
C ALA A 6 0.26 5.26 15.45
N GLY A 7 -0.43 4.54 16.33
CA GLY A 7 0.02 3.28 16.85
C GLY A 7 0.02 2.30 15.68
N SER A 8 1.06 1.55 15.56
CA SER A 8 1.14 0.45 14.62
C SER A 8 -0.18 -0.31 14.69
N ASN A 9 -0.91 -0.39 13.57
CA ASN A 9 -2.18 -1.12 13.57
C ASN A 9 -1.85 -2.60 13.78
N GLU A 10 -1.95 -3.07 15.02
CA GLU A 10 -1.60 -4.43 15.43
C GLU A 10 -2.34 -5.52 14.63
N ASN A 11 -3.44 -5.11 13.98
CA ASN A 11 -4.26 -5.99 13.16
C ASN A 11 -3.78 -6.07 11.70
N VAL A 12 -2.74 -5.31 11.33
CA VAL A 12 -2.11 -5.37 10.01
C VAL A 12 -0.79 -6.14 10.10
N TRP A 13 -0.65 -7.16 9.26
CA TRP A 13 0.59 -7.91 9.16
C TRP A 13 1.61 -7.17 8.30
N LYS A 14 2.83 -7.11 8.79
CA LYS A 14 3.93 -6.33 8.24
C LYS A 14 5.20 -7.15 8.20
N PRO A 15 5.45 -7.79 7.09
CA PRO A 15 6.66 -8.56 6.94
C PRO A 15 7.87 -7.62 6.74
N LYS A 16 8.97 -7.90 7.45
CA LYS A 16 10.24 -7.15 7.29
C LYS A 16 11.36 -7.99 6.67
N ASP A 17 11.28 -9.31 6.83
CA ASP A 17 12.31 -10.27 6.41
C ASP A 17 11.66 -11.46 5.69
N GLU A 18 12.19 -12.65 5.92
CA GLU A 18 11.62 -13.90 5.43
C GLU A 18 10.60 -14.45 6.43
N HIS A 19 9.37 -14.63 5.98
CA HIS A 19 8.26 -15.12 6.79
C HIS A 19 7.54 -16.28 6.10
N GLN A 20 6.98 -17.14 6.91
CA GLN A 20 6.02 -18.15 6.46
C GLN A 20 4.65 -17.79 6.99
N VAL A 21 3.67 -17.70 6.10
CA VAL A 21 2.29 -17.33 6.44
C VAL A 21 1.29 -18.33 5.90
N ARG A 22 0.16 -18.44 6.57
CA ARG A 22 -1.02 -19.15 6.11
C ARG A 22 -2.17 -18.17 5.98
N PHE A 23 -2.85 -18.18 4.86
CA PHE A 23 -4.14 -17.48 4.73
C PHE A 23 -5.19 -18.10 5.65
N VAL A 24 -6.07 -17.26 6.13
CA VAL A 24 -7.17 -17.64 7.01
C VAL A 24 -8.48 -17.27 6.34
N GLN A 25 -9.49 -18.12 6.48
CA GLN A 25 -10.81 -17.79 5.95
C GLN A 25 -11.32 -16.49 6.56
N ASN A 26 -11.85 -15.62 5.73
CA ASN A 26 -12.54 -14.40 6.19
C ASN A 26 -13.95 -14.75 6.66
N PRO A 27 -14.28 -14.64 7.95
CA PRO A 27 -15.61 -15.00 8.44
C PRO A 27 -16.70 -13.98 8.08
N TYR A 28 -16.33 -12.81 7.53
CA TYR A 28 -17.25 -11.72 7.22
C TYR A 28 -17.54 -11.56 5.73
N CYS A 29 -16.82 -12.29 4.88
CA CYS A 29 -16.97 -12.23 3.44
C CYS A 29 -16.64 -13.59 2.81
N ALA A 30 -17.36 -13.99 1.77
CA ALA A 30 -17.10 -15.21 1.03
C ALA A 30 -15.76 -15.15 0.27
N ASP A 31 -15.35 -13.95 -0.13
CA ASP A 31 -14.09 -13.74 -0.85
C ASP A 31 -12.91 -13.64 0.13
N LEU A 32 -11.85 -14.35 -0.18
CA LEU A 32 -10.59 -14.28 0.58
C LEU A 32 -9.97 -12.89 0.48
N PHE A 33 -10.00 -12.32 -0.70
CA PHE A 33 -9.38 -11.04 -1.02
C PHE A 33 -10.41 -9.92 -1.01
N GLN A 34 -10.12 -8.85 -0.29
CA GLN A 34 -10.95 -7.64 -0.24
C GLN A 34 -10.13 -6.43 -0.70
N GLU A 35 -10.64 -5.69 -1.67
CA GLU A 35 -9.99 -4.49 -2.17
C GLU A 35 -10.48 -3.26 -1.41
N LEU A 36 -9.52 -2.42 -0.98
CA LEU A 36 -9.76 -1.08 -0.45
C LEU A 36 -8.88 -0.07 -1.18
N HIS A 37 -9.39 1.13 -1.33
CA HIS A 37 -8.71 2.24 -1.99
C HIS A 37 -8.29 3.30 -0.99
N PHE A 38 -7.04 3.77 -1.12
CA PHE A 38 -6.45 4.75 -0.20
C PHE A 38 -5.84 5.92 -0.95
N HIS A 39 -5.93 7.11 -0.36
CA HIS A 39 -5.11 8.27 -0.70
C HIS A 39 -3.87 8.28 0.16
N TYR A 40 -2.71 8.48 -0.47
CA TYR A 40 -1.41 8.55 0.20
C TYR A 40 -0.87 9.97 0.15
N GLU A 41 0.10 10.31 1.01
CA GLU A 41 0.86 11.57 1.02
C GLU A 41 0.05 12.87 1.21
N ILE A 42 -1.24 12.81 1.57
CA ILE A 42 -2.07 13.99 1.77
C ILE A 42 -1.79 14.69 3.11
N ALA A 43 -1.53 13.93 4.15
CA ALA A 43 -1.39 14.47 5.51
C ALA A 43 -0.09 14.02 6.18
N GLY A 44 0.94 13.87 5.38
CA GLY A 44 2.26 13.52 5.87
C GLY A 44 2.35 12.12 6.44
N MET A 45 1.78 11.10 5.82
CA MET A 45 2.12 9.69 5.98
C MET A 45 0.99 8.71 6.33
N THR A 46 -0.13 9.15 6.87
CA THR A 46 -1.22 8.20 7.15
C THR A 46 -2.09 8.04 5.91
N PRO A 47 -2.19 6.85 5.30
CA PRO A 47 -3.13 6.61 4.21
C PRO A 47 -4.56 6.83 4.68
N ILE A 48 -5.34 7.48 3.82
CA ILE A 48 -6.73 7.82 4.08
C ILE A 48 -7.59 6.92 3.20
N LEU A 49 -8.51 6.19 3.81
CA LEU A 49 -9.48 5.39 3.07
C LEU A 49 -10.32 6.32 2.18
N CYS A 50 -10.35 6.04 0.87
CA CYS A 50 -11.04 6.89 -0.10
C CYS A 50 -12.57 6.74 0.05
N PRO A 51 -13.31 7.81 0.40
CA PRO A 51 -14.77 7.73 0.52
C PRO A 51 -15.46 7.38 -0.81
N LYS A 52 -14.96 7.92 -1.93
CA LYS A 52 -15.56 7.74 -3.27
C LYS A 52 -15.42 6.29 -3.75
N ALA A 53 -14.22 5.74 -3.69
CA ALA A 53 -13.96 4.42 -4.23
C ALA A 53 -14.50 3.29 -3.33
N ASN A 54 -14.50 3.46 -2.00
CA ASN A 54 -14.92 2.41 -1.09
C ASN A 54 -16.42 2.46 -0.73
N PHE A 55 -17.04 3.66 -0.72
CA PHE A 55 -18.41 3.84 -0.22
C PHE A 55 -19.33 4.58 -1.19
N GLY A 56 -18.86 5.00 -2.37
CA GLY A 56 -19.64 5.79 -3.32
C GLY A 56 -19.97 7.21 -2.81
N LYS A 57 -19.28 7.70 -1.77
CA LYS A 57 -19.49 9.01 -1.17
C LYS A 57 -18.61 10.09 -1.83
N PRO A 58 -18.99 11.37 -1.79
CA PRO A 58 -18.12 12.45 -2.26
C PRO A 58 -16.73 12.39 -1.60
N CYS A 59 -15.69 12.71 -2.38
CA CYS A 59 -14.30 12.75 -1.90
C CYS A 59 -13.57 13.92 -2.54
N THR A 60 -13.33 14.98 -1.77
CA THR A 60 -12.66 16.19 -2.22
C THR A 60 -11.23 15.98 -2.70
N ILE A 61 -10.53 14.95 -2.17
CA ILE A 61 -9.21 14.56 -2.67
C ILE A 61 -9.30 13.99 -4.09
N CYS A 62 -10.29 13.13 -4.37
CA CYS A 62 -10.51 12.63 -5.73
C CYS A 62 -10.85 13.77 -6.69
N ASP A 63 -11.73 14.68 -6.28
CA ASP A 63 -12.14 15.81 -7.13
C ASP A 63 -10.95 16.74 -7.41
N PHE A 64 -10.10 17.00 -6.42
CA PHE A 64 -8.86 17.74 -6.60
C PHE A 64 -7.87 16.99 -7.51
N ALA A 65 -7.72 15.68 -7.34
CA ALA A 65 -6.88 14.87 -8.23
C ALA A 65 -7.35 14.91 -9.68
N ASP A 66 -8.67 14.87 -9.91
CA ASP A 66 -9.26 14.97 -11.25
C ASP A 66 -8.99 16.35 -11.88
N LEU A 67 -9.01 17.44 -11.09
CA LEU A 67 -8.63 18.80 -11.56
C LEU A 67 -7.14 18.87 -11.94
N LEU A 68 -6.26 18.23 -11.18
CA LEU A 68 -4.83 18.19 -11.50
C LEU A 68 -4.55 17.38 -12.78
N LYS A 69 -5.29 16.32 -13.01
CA LYS A 69 -5.19 15.50 -14.23
C LYS A 69 -5.74 16.22 -15.46
N ALA A 70 -6.63 17.17 -15.29
CA ALA A 70 -7.26 17.89 -16.40
C ALA A 70 -6.23 18.68 -17.23
N TRP A 71 -6.36 18.63 -18.55
CA TRP A 71 -5.50 19.36 -19.49
C TRP A 71 -5.80 20.85 -19.53
N LYS A 72 -7.02 21.22 -19.18
CA LYS A 72 -7.51 22.61 -19.18
C LYS A 72 -7.50 23.20 -17.77
N GLY A 73 -7.16 24.48 -17.69
CA GLY A 73 -7.30 25.27 -16.48
C GLY A 73 -8.76 25.63 -16.18
N PRO A 74 -9.01 26.27 -15.03
CA PRO A 74 -10.34 26.74 -14.65
C PRO A 74 -10.92 27.78 -15.64
N ASP A 75 -10.05 28.47 -16.37
CA ASP A 75 -10.38 29.44 -17.42
C ASP A 75 -10.77 28.79 -18.78
N GLY A 76 -10.74 27.45 -18.86
CA GLY A 76 -11.00 26.68 -20.07
C GLY A 76 -9.86 26.64 -21.07
N ASN A 77 -8.73 27.32 -20.82
CA ASN A 77 -7.53 27.28 -21.65
C ASN A 77 -6.63 26.11 -21.33
N ASP A 78 -5.78 25.71 -22.30
CA ASP A 78 -4.82 24.65 -22.09
C ASP A 78 -3.75 25.07 -21.08
N LYS A 79 -3.49 24.21 -20.09
CA LYS A 79 -2.41 24.45 -19.12
C LYS A 79 -1.04 24.41 -19.83
N PRO A 80 -0.10 25.31 -19.49
CA PRO A 80 1.28 25.21 -19.96
C PRO A 80 1.91 23.85 -19.65
N GLU A 81 2.83 23.39 -20.48
CA GLU A 81 3.42 22.04 -20.36
C GLU A 81 4.10 21.80 -19.00
N ASN A 82 4.83 22.78 -18.50
CA ASN A 82 5.48 22.73 -17.19
C ASN A 82 4.47 22.61 -16.04
N ALA A 83 3.34 23.34 -16.10
CA ALA A 83 2.27 23.25 -15.11
C ALA A 83 1.61 21.86 -15.17
N ARG A 84 1.34 21.34 -16.37
CA ARG A 84 0.79 19.98 -16.54
C ARG A 84 1.70 18.89 -15.94
N LYS A 85 3.01 19.02 -16.15
CA LYS A 85 3.98 18.06 -15.56
C LYS A 85 3.97 18.15 -14.03
N ALA A 86 3.98 19.35 -13.46
CA ALA A 86 3.92 19.53 -12.01
C ALA A 86 2.61 18.99 -11.42
N ASP A 87 1.47 19.35 -12.02
CA ASP A 87 0.16 18.84 -11.62
C ASP A 87 0.08 17.31 -11.69
N PHE A 88 0.64 16.71 -12.74
CA PHE A 88 0.64 15.26 -12.90
C PHE A 88 1.50 14.54 -11.85
N GLU A 89 2.62 15.13 -11.41
CA GLU A 89 3.41 14.58 -10.31
C GLU A 89 2.63 14.61 -8.98
N ILE A 90 1.91 15.70 -8.71
CA ILE A 90 1.03 15.79 -7.53
C ILE A 90 -0.12 14.77 -7.67
N PHE A 91 -0.77 14.70 -8.83
CA PHE A 91 -1.83 13.74 -9.11
C PHE A 91 -1.40 12.30 -8.79
N LYS A 92 -0.23 11.87 -9.28
CA LYS A 92 0.30 10.52 -9.02
C LYS A 92 0.45 10.20 -7.54
N LYS A 93 0.76 11.20 -6.72
CA LYS A 93 0.92 11.04 -5.27
C LYS A 93 -0.43 10.88 -4.56
N ILE A 94 -1.39 11.75 -4.87
CA ILE A 94 -2.64 11.85 -4.12
C ILE A 94 -3.80 11.03 -4.67
N GLN A 95 -3.70 10.53 -5.92
CA GLN A 95 -4.75 9.69 -6.49
C GLN A 95 -5.04 8.48 -5.60
N SER A 96 -6.30 8.05 -5.59
CA SER A 96 -6.70 6.84 -4.89
C SER A 96 -6.03 5.60 -5.52
N LYS A 97 -5.42 4.76 -4.69
CA LYS A 97 -4.73 3.53 -5.11
C LYS A 97 -5.30 2.32 -4.41
N PRO A 98 -5.50 1.20 -5.13
CA PRO A 98 -6.03 -0.02 -4.56
C PRO A 98 -4.98 -0.75 -3.70
N ARG A 99 -5.46 -1.38 -2.64
CA ARG A 99 -4.76 -2.39 -1.87
C ARG A 99 -5.69 -3.56 -1.63
N ILE A 100 -5.19 -4.76 -1.78
CA ILE A 100 -5.95 -5.99 -1.65
C ILE A 100 -5.56 -6.65 -0.34
N PHE A 101 -6.53 -6.86 0.53
CA PHE A 101 -6.34 -7.38 1.87
C PHE A 101 -6.83 -8.83 1.97
N ALA A 102 -6.06 -9.64 2.68
CA ALA A 102 -6.49 -10.97 3.10
C ALA A 102 -6.00 -11.27 4.51
N PRO A 103 -6.76 -11.98 5.34
CA PRO A 103 -6.33 -12.34 6.68
C PRO A 103 -5.30 -13.48 6.61
N VAL A 104 -4.23 -13.33 7.39
CA VAL A 104 -3.13 -14.31 7.48
C VAL A 104 -2.73 -14.55 8.92
N ILE A 105 -2.12 -15.70 9.19
CA ILE A 105 -1.33 -15.92 10.40
C ILE A 105 0.12 -16.14 10.02
N GLU A 106 1.03 -15.69 10.84
CA GLU A 106 2.46 -15.98 10.71
C GLU A 106 2.78 -17.31 11.36
N ARG A 107 3.58 -18.14 10.68
CA ARG A 107 4.02 -19.43 11.17
C ARG A 107 5.33 -19.32 11.96
N GLY A 108 5.53 -20.24 12.91
CA GLY A 108 6.74 -20.29 13.73
C GLY A 108 6.76 -19.26 14.87
N VAL A 109 5.64 -18.58 15.10
CA VAL A 109 5.48 -17.62 16.20
C VAL A 109 4.35 -17.98 17.16
N GLU A 110 3.87 -19.24 17.09
CA GLU A 110 2.70 -19.72 17.84
C GLU A 110 2.86 -19.61 19.36
N GLY A 111 4.08 -19.58 19.85
CA GLY A 111 4.39 -19.40 21.28
C GLY A 111 4.48 -17.94 21.73
N LYS A 112 4.40 -16.99 20.82
CA LYS A 112 4.41 -15.56 21.16
C LYS A 112 2.99 -15.07 21.51
N PRO A 113 2.85 -13.98 22.29
CA PRO A 113 1.53 -13.49 22.74
C PRO A 113 0.50 -13.28 21.63
N ASP A 114 0.94 -12.87 20.43
CA ASP A 114 0.08 -12.62 19.27
C ASP A 114 0.26 -13.63 18.13
N GLY A 115 1.01 -14.72 18.38
CA GLY A 115 1.38 -15.69 17.35
C GLY A 115 0.22 -16.50 16.78
N ASN A 116 -0.92 -16.54 17.48
CA ASN A 116 -2.14 -17.22 17.04
C ASN A 116 -3.24 -16.24 16.62
N LYS A 117 -2.93 -14.95 16.44
CA LYS A 117 -3.90 -13.95 16.00
C LYS A 117 -3.77 -13.72 14.51
N ALA A 118 -4.89 -13.81 13.81
CA ALA A 118 -4.94 -13.42 12.41
C ALA A 118 -4.78 -11.91 12.26
N LYS A 119 -4.00 -11.51 11.24
CA LYS A 119 -3.76 -10.11 10.87
C LYS A 119 -4.05 -9.93 9.39
N TRP A 120 -4.40 -8.71 9.00
CA TRP A 120 -4.64 -8.38 7.60
C TRP A 120 -3.34 -8.08 6.87
N TRP A 121 -3.06 -8.80 5.81
CA TRP A 121 -1.96 -8.49 4.90
C TRP A 121 -2.46 -7.64 3.75
N GLY A 122 -1.94 -6.41 3.62
CA GLY A 122 -2.22 -5.51 2.50
C GLY A 122 -1.24 -5.75 1.35
N MET A 123 -1.74 -6.23 0.23
CA MET A 123 -0.97 -6.62 -0.95
C MET A 123 -1.23 -5.68 -2.13
N THR A 124 -0.25 -5.55 -3.02
CA THR A 124 -0.44 -4.99 -4.35
C THR A 124 -1.08 -6.03 -5.28
N SER A 125 -1.64 -5.60 -6.41
CA SER A 125 -2.17 -6.52 -7.42
C SER A 125 -1.10 -7.50 -7.94
N ALA A 126 0.17 -7.04 -8.04
CA ALA A 126 1.28 -7.90 -8.45
C ALA A 126 1.61 -8.99 -7.41
N GLN A 127 1.49 -8.68 -6.12
CA GLN A 127 1.68 -9.66 -5.04
C GLN A 127 0.54 -10.67 -5.01
N VAL A 128 -0.70 -10.22 -5.21
CA VAL A 128 -1.85 -11.13 -5.36
C VAL A 128 -1.66 -12.04 -6.55
N GLY A 129 -1.17 -11.53 -7.69
CA GLY A 129 -0.80 -12.35 -8.85
C GLY A 129 0.17 -13.47 -8.48
N GLN A 130 1.26 -13.16 -7.75
CA GLN A 130 2.21 -14.18 -7.27
C GLN A 130 1.55 -15.23 -6.33
N VAL A 131 0.63 -14.79 -5.46
CA VAL A 131 -0.13 -15.71 -4.59
C VAL A 131 -1.00 -16.63 -5.44
N LEU A 132 -1.70 -16.10 -6.44
CA LEU A 132 -2.53 -16.87 -7.34
C LEU A 132 -1.70 -17.87 -8.18
N ASP A 133 -0.52 -17.47 -8.66
CA ASP A 133 0.40 -18.37 -9.37
C ASP A 133 0.78 -19.58 -8.51
N VAL A 134 0.99 -19.38 -7.21
CA VAL A 134 1.26 -20.47 -6.27
C VAL A 134 0.06 -21.43 -6.14
N CYS A 135 -1.17 -20.89 -6.17
CA CYS A 135 -2.38 -21.70 -6.05
C CYS A 135 -2.72 -22.47 -7.33
N MET A 136 -2.37 -21.88 -8.47
CA MET A 136 -2.69 -22.42 -9.79
C MET A 136 -1.57 -23.28 -10.35
N ASP A 137 -0.66 -23.74 -9.48
CA ASP A 137 0.38 -24.69 -9.80
C ASP A 137 -0.25 -26.03 -10.19
N GLY A 138 0.00 -26.50 -11.42
CA GLY A 138 -0.63 -27.67 -12.00
C GLY A 138 -0.43 -28.95 -11.20
N ASP A 139 0.80 -29.17 -10.69
CA ASP A 139 1.14 -30.38 -9.93
C ASP A 139 0.34 -30.45 -8.61
N ARG A 140 0.11 -29.29 -7.99
CA ARG A 140 -0.68 -29.20 -6.75
C ARG A 140 -2.16 -29.40 -6.99
N LEU A 141 -2.67 -28.86 -8.07
CA LEU A 141 -4.08 -29.05 -8.46
C LEU A 141 -4.35 -30.51 -8.77
N GLU A 142 -3.42 -31.19 -9.49
CA GLU A 142 -3.54 -32.62 -9.78
C GLU A 142 -3.48 -33.46 -8.48
N GLU A 143 -2.55 -33.18 -7.54
CA GLU A 143 -2.48 -33.85 -6.24
C GLU A 143 -3.79 -33.77 -5.45
N LEU A 144 -4.53 -32.67 -5.62
CA LEU A 144 -5.82 -32.43 -4.96
C LEU A 144 -7.02 -32.85 -5.78
N GLY A 145 -6.84 -33.32 -7.02
CA GLY A 145 -7.92 -33.67 -7.94
C GLY A 145 -8.70 -32.45 -8.45
N LEU A 146 -8.09 -31.25 -8.43
CA LEU A 146 -8.69 -29.99 -8.86
C LEU A 146 -8.20 -29.59 -10.26
N GLN A 147 -9.01 -28.83 -10.98
CA GLN A 147 -8.62 -28.25 -12.26
C GLN A 147 -8.22 -26.78 -12.09
N LYS A 148 -7.40 -26.28 -13.04
CA LYS A 148 -6.87 -24.92 -12.99
C LYS A 148 -7.95 -23.82 -12.90
N ASP A 149 -9.12 -24.07 -13.48
CA ASP A 149 -10.25 -23.15 -13.49
C ASP A 149 -11.26 -23.40 -12.35
N ASP A 150 -10.93 -24.33 -11.44
CA ASP A 150 -11.79 -24.65 -10.33
C ASP A 150 -11.74 -23.53 -9.27
N LYS A 151 -12.90 -22.92 -8.99
CA LYS A 151 -13.02 -21.91 -7.92
C LYS A 151 -12.63 -22.45 -6.54
N GLU A 152 -12.74 -23.76 -6.34
CA GLU A 152 -12.30 -24.44 -5.15
C GLU A 152 -10.76 -24.41 -4.98
N ALA A 153 -9.99 -24.23 -6.07
CA ALA A 153 -8.53 -24.15 -6.00
C ALA A 153 -8.05 -23.04 -5.07
N LEU A 154 -8.73 -21.90 -5.00
CA LEU A 154 -8.41 -20.83 -4.07
C LEU A 154 -8.59 -21.22 -2.60
N ARG A 155 -9.47 -22.18 -2.31
CA ARG A 155 -9.70 -22.67 -0.94
C ARG A 155 -8.47 -23.34 -0.36
N ILE A 156 -7.59 -23.86 -1.20
CA ILE A 156 -6.31 -24.47 -0.78
C ILE A 156 -5.50 -23.52 0.09
N LEU A 157 -5.58 -22.22 -0.16
CA LEU A 157 -4.83 -21.23 0.61
C LEU A 157 -5.28 -21.15 2.07
N TYR A 158 -6.56 -21.33 2.34
CA TYR A 158 -7.15 -21.14 3.66
C TYR A 158 -7.85 -22.38 4.22
N ASP A 159 -7.78 -23.52 3.54
CA ASP A 159 -8.33 -24.77 4.10
C ASP A 159 -7.63 -25.11 5.42
N VAL A 160 -8.42 -25.35 6.47
CA VAL A 160 -7.88 -25.55 7.83
C VAL A 160 -7.11 -26.85 7.98
N LYS A 161 -7.38 -27.86 7.12
CA LYS A 161 -6.78 -29.22 7.20
C LYS A 161 -5.71 -29.45 6.14
N LYS A 162 -5.91 -28.94 4.93
CA LYS A 162 -5.09 -29.24 3.76
C LYS A 162 -4.53 -27.99 3.07
N GLY A 163 -4.61 -26.85 3.71
CA GLY A 163 -4.12 -25.62 3.08
C GLY A 163 -2.59 -25.56 3.00
N TYR A 164 -2.09 -24.68 2.15
CA TYR A 164 -0.67 -24.46 1.92
C TYR A 164 -0.18 -23.19 2.57
N ASP A 165 0.96 -23.30 3.22
CA ASP A 165 1.68 -22.13 3.72
C ASP A 165 2.42 -21.45 2.56
N ILE A 166 2.57 -20.15 2.64
CA ILE A 166 3.28 -19.32 1.69
C ILE A 166 4.52 -18.73 2.36
N GLN A 167 5.64 -18.79 1.67
CA GLN A 167 6.87 -18.13 2.07
C GLN A 167 6.94 -16.77 1.40
N VAL A 168 7.10 -15.72 2.20
CA VAL A 168 7.24 -14.34 1.76
C VAL A 168 8.63 -13.88 2.12
N SER A 169 9.42 -13.46 1.13
CA SER A 169 10.77 -12.96 1.34
C SER A 169 10.95 -11.57 0.75
N PHE A 170 11.70 -10.73 1.45
CA PHE A 170 12.02 -9.37 1.09
C PHE A 170 13.46 -9.29 0.62
N LYS A 171 13.67 -8.91 -0.62
CA LYS A 171 14.99 -8.67 -1.18
C LYS A 171 15.22 -7.17 -1.27
N LYS A 172 16.13 -6.67 -0.44
CA LYS A 172 16.51 -5.25 -0.42
C LYS A 172 17.17 -4.84 -1.76
N PRO A 173 17.22 -3.53 -2.06
CA PRO A 173 17.99 -3.05 -3.21
C PRO A 173 19.43 -3.59 -3.18
N ASN A 174 19.94 -4.03 -4.34
CA ASN A 174 21.29 -4.62 -4.52
C ASN A 174 21.52 -5.96 -3.79
N GLU A 175 20.53 -6.57 -3.21
CA GLU A 175 20.63 -7.93 -2.68
C GLU A 175 20.62 -8.95 -3.84
N LYS A 176 21.30 -10.10 -3.62
CA LYS A 176 21.38 -11.16 -4.64
C LYS A 176 20.00 -11.58 -5.13
N GLY A 177 19.75 -11.40 -6.43
CA GLY A 177 18.48 -11.68 -7.09
C GLY A 177 17.51 -10.50 -7.12
N ASN A 178 17.91 -9.31 -6.63
CA ASN A 178 17.18 -8.08 -6.82
C ASN A 178 18.05 -7.08 -7.61
N THR A 179 17.72 -6.87 -8.87
CA THR A 179 18.40 -5.90 -9.75
C THR A 179 17.75 -4.51 -9.71
N LYS A 180 16.71 -4.33 -8.90
CA LYS A 180 15.97 -3.08 -8.79
C LYS A 180 16.52 -2.25 -7.63
N ASN A 181 16.31 -0.94 -7.68
CA ASN A 181 16.70 0.04 -6.66
C ASN A 181 15.64 0.21 -5.54
N PHE A 182 14.70 -0.74 -5.44
CA PHE A 182 13.69 -0.81 -4.39
C PHE A 182 13.55 -2.26 -3.90
N THR A 183 12.97 -2.44 -2.73
CA THR A 183 12.68 -3.76 -2.14
C THR A 183 11.70 -4.53 -3.01
N VAL A 184 12.05 -5.77 -3.34
CA VAL A 184 11.19 -6.70 -4.09
C VAL A 184 10.67 -7.77 -3.14
N ILE A 185 9.38 -8.00 -3.19
CA ILE A 185 8.72 -9.08 -2.45
C ILE A 185 8.61 -10.29 -3.36
N GLU A 186 9.13 -11.42 -2.91
CA GLU A 186 9.04 -12.71 -3.60
C GLU A 186 8.14 -13.64 -2.77
N ILE A 187 7.14 -14.22 -3.44
CA ILE A 187 6.16 -15.10 -2.82
C ILE A 187 6.32 -16.48 -3.42
N LYS A 188 6.50 -17.47 -2.56
CA LYS A 188 6.65 -18.89 -2.94
C LYS A 188 5.71 -19.77 -2.14
N GLY A 189 5.07 -20.72 -2.77
CA GLY A 189 4.30 -21.73 -2.08
C GLY A 189 5.16 -22.83 -1.49
N ARG A 190 4.78 -23.31 -0.33
CA ARG A 190 5.36 -24.55 0.24
C ARG A 190 4.86 -25.77 -0.52
N ILE A 191 5.70 -26.80 -0.58
CA ILE A 191 5.41 -28.02 -1.35
C ILE A 191 4.36 -28.89 -0.63
N LYS A 192 4.27 -28.81 0.71
CA LYS A 192 3.39 -29.69 1.49
C LYS A 192 2.27 -28.91 2.13
N SER A 193 1.08 -29.48 2.07
CA SER A 193 -0.07 -29.03 2.86
C SER A 193 0.16 -29.23 4.35
N SER A 194 -0.50 -28.46 5.18
CA SER A 194 -0.39 -28.53 6.64
C SER A 194 -1.70 -28.12 7.31
N LEU A 195 -1.88 -28.53 8.57
CA LEU A 195 -2.99 -28.05 9.39
C LEU A 195 -2.82 -26.55 9.71
N LEU A 196 -3.94 -25.81 9.82
CA LEU A 196 -3.92 -24.42 10.28
C LEU A 196 -3.40 -24.33 11.71
N ALA A 197 -3.84 -25.21 12.61
CA ALA A 197 -3.35 -25.32 13.97
C ALA A 197 -3.30 -26.77 14.44
N LYS A 198 -2.70 -26.99 15.62
CA LYS A 198 -2.48 -28.33 16.19
C LYS A 198 -3.76 -29.04 16.66
N ASN A 199 -4.80 -28.25 17.00
CA ASN A 199 -6.09 -28.75 17.45
C ASN A 199 -7.23 -27.80 17.03
N ASP A 200 -8.46 -28.26 17.22
CA ASP A 200 -9.65 -27.54 16.79
C ASP A 200 -9.88 -26.25 17.62
N ASP A 201 -9.56 -26.26 18.92
CA ASP A 201 -9.72 -25.07 19.77
C ASP A 201 -8.83 -23.92 19.31
N LEU A 202 -7.57 -24.20 19.01
CA LEU A 202 -6.64 -23.22 18.44
C LEU A 202 -7.10 -22.75 17.06
N THR A 203 -7.61 -23.68 16.23
CA THR A 203 -8.17 -23.34 14.93
C THR A 203 -9.33 -22.36 15.07
N GLN A 204 -10.28 -22.64 15.95
CA GLN A 204 -11.41 -21.75 16.23
C GLN A 204 -10.94 -20.41 16.82
N GLY A 205 -9.93 -20.43 17.70
CA GLY A 205 -9.31 -19.23 18.25
C GLY A 205 -8.71 -18.33 17.17
N ILE A 206 -8.02 -18.90 16.17
CA ILE A 206 -7.47 -18.17 15.02
C ILE A 206 -8.59 -17.61 14.17
N LEU A 207 -9.59 -18.41 13.80
CA LEU A 207 -10.71 -17.95 12.96
C LEU A 207 -11.50 -16.81 13.63
N SER A 208 -11.75 -16.91 14.93
CA SER A 208 -12.47 -15.87 15.70
C SER A 208 -11.62 -14.62 15.95
N SER A 209 -10.30 -14.68 15.79
CA SER A 209 -9.42 -13.53 15.95
C SER A 209 -9.42 -12.58 14.75
N VAL A 210 -9.96 -13.00 13.61
CA VAL A 210 -10.09 -12.15 12.41
C VAL A 210 -11.06 -11.01 12.73
N LYS A 211 -10.60 -9.77 12.66
CA LYS A 211 -11.45 -8.58 12.83
C LYS A 211 -12.07 -8.18 11.50
N LYS A 212 -13.21 -7.48 11.53
CA LYS A 212 -13.77 -6.89 10.32
C LYS A 212 -12.80 -5.88 9.73
N LEU A 213 -12.64 -5.89 8.40
CA LEU A 213 -11.75 -4.95 7.73
C LEU A 213 -12.18 -3.49 7.95
N SER A 214 -13.48 -3.22 8.08
CA SER A 214 -14.03 -1.91 8.44
C SER A 214 -13.71 -1.44 9.87
N GLU A 215 -13.37 -2.36 10.77
CA GLU A 215 -12.91 -2.02 12.13
C GLU A 215 -11.41 -1.70 12.11
N VAL A 216 -10.65 -2.36 11.23
CA VAL A 216 -9.21 -2.13 11.04
C VAL A 216 -8.96 -0.84 10.28
N PHE A 217 -9.78 -0.57 9.26
CA PHE A 217 -9.75 0.66 8.47
C PHE A 217 -11.12 1.34 8.52
N PRO A 218 -11.39 2.13 9.57
CA PRO A 218 -12.66 2.82 9.71
C PRO A 218 -12.82 3.91 8.64
N GLU A 219 -14.07 4.17 8.27
CA GLU A 219 -14.40 5.25 7.36
C GLU A 219 -13.98 6.60 7.95
N VAL A 220 -13.34 7.42 7.14
CA VAL A 220 -12.96 8.80 7.48
C VAL A 220 -14.12 9.75 7.15
N LYS A 221 -14.46 10.64 8.06
CA LYS A 221 -15.52 11.64 7.86
C LYS A 221 -15.12 12.65 6.79
N SER A 222 -16.10 13.09 5.99
CA SER A 222 -15.86 14.06 4.91
C SER A 222 -15.17 15.34 5.39
N GLU A 223 -15.56 15.86 6.58
CA GLU A 223 -14.94 17.07 7.13
C GLU A 223 -13.45 16.86 7.49
N GLU A 224 -13.04 15.64 7.83
CA GLU A 224 -11.64 15.32 8.09
C GLU A 224 -10.85 15.26 6.78
N VAL A 225 -11.45 14.67 5.74
CA VAL A 225 -10.86 14.61 4.39
C VAL A 225 -10.64 16.04 3.86
N ASP A 226 -11.62 16.93 4.03
CA ASP A 226 -11.54 18.34 3.60
C ASP A 226 -10.41 19.08 4.35
N LYS A 227 -10.30 18.91 5.65
CA LYS A 227 -9.24 19.54 6.46
C LYS A 227 -7.85 19.06 6.04
N LEU A 228 -7.72 17.77 5.73
CA LEU A 228 -6.45 17.19 5.28
C LEU A 228 -6.05 17.74 3.91
N LEU A 229 -6.99 17.83 2.97
CA LEU A 229 -6.74 18.46 1.67
C LEU A 229 -6.37 19.93 1.81
N GLN A 230 -7.09 20.72 2.62
CA GLN A 230 -6.77 22.12 2.88
C GLN A 230 -5.36 22.29 3.45
N LYS A 231 -4.95 21.44 4.39
CA LYS A 231 -3.61 21.43 4.95
C LYS A 231 -2.57 21.11 3.89
N PHE A 232 -2.82 20.12 3.04
CA PHE A 232 -1.93 19.74 1.95
C PHE A 232 -1.72 20.88 0.97
N VAL A 233 -2.81 21.50 0.50
CA VAL A 233 -2.77 22.66 -0.44
C VAL A 233 -2.14 23.88 0.22
N GLY A 234 -2.41 24.13 1.51
CA GLY A 234 -1.82 25.24 2.26
C GLY A 234 -0.31 25.13 2.42
N ASN A 235 0.19 23.91 2.61
CA ASN A 235 1.63 23.65 2.71
C ASN A 235 2.33 23.62 1.34
N ALA A 236 1.59 23.44 0.25
CA ALA A 236 2.11 23.43 -1.12
C ALA A 236 2.27 24.84 -1.75
N LYS A 237 1.92 25.92 -1.03
CA LYS A 237 2.21 27.27 -1.50
C LYS A 237 3.73 27.47 -1.50
N PRO A 238 4.35 27.81 -2.65
CA PRO A 238 5.73 28.26 -2.65
C PRO A 238 5.83 29.50 -1.76
N GLU A 239 6.85 29.55 -0.91
CA GLU A 239 7.23 30.80 -0.27
C GLU A 239 7.45 31.83 -1.38
N THR A 240 6.49 32.70 -1.58
CA THR A 240 6.71 33.92 -2.35
C THR A 240 7.68 34.76 -1.54
N THR A 241 8.95 34.66 -1.87
CA THR A 241 9.90 35.70 -1.50
C THR A 241 9.44 36.98 -2.18
N ASP A 242 8.74 37.81 -1.43
CA ASP A 242 8.53 39.21 -1.75
C ASP A 242 9.89 39.90 -1.79
N THR A 243 10.50 39.86 -2.97
CA THR A 243 11.59 40.79 -3.31
C THR A 243 11.06 41.69 -4.42
N ALA A 244 10.68 42.91 -4.04
CA ALA A 244 10.34 43.97 -4.95
C ALA A 244 11.43 44.16 -6.02
N PRO A 245 11.06 44.53 -7.28
CA PRO A 245 12.05 44.73 -8.32
C PRO A 245 12.73 46.06 -8.16
N GLY A 246 13.96 46.02 -7.67
CA GLY A 246 14.92 47.10 -7.80
C GLY A 246 15.51 47.11 -9.22
N ASN A 247 15.27 48.18 -9.97
CA ASN A 247 15.96 48.50 -11.20
C ASN A 247 17.46 48.55 -11.00
N GLU A 248 18.25 47.73 -11.70
CA GLU A 248 19.60 48.11 -12.09
C GLU A 248 20.11 47.34 -13.34
N LYS A 249 20.52 48.17 -14.25
CA LYS A 249 21.27 48.12 -15.50
C LYS A 249 22.03 46.84 -15.89
N TYR A 250 21.81 46.49 -17.14
CA TYR A 250 22.67 45.62 -17.96
C TYR A 250 24.11 46.14 -18.04
N GLU A 251 25.08 45.31 -17.69
CA GLU A 251 26.42 45.30 -18.29
C GLU A 251 26.85 43.89 -18.65
N LYS A 252 27.21 43.72 -19.94
CA LYS A 252 27.82 42.53 -20.52
C LYS A 252 29.24 42.39 -20.01
N LYS A 253 29.63 41.19 -19.56
CA LYS A 253 30.99 40.71 -19.76
C LYS A 253 30.99 39.19 -19.94
N ALA A 254 31.80 38.79 -20.91
CA ALA A 254 31.98 37.44 -21.43
C ALA A 254 32.95 36.62 -20.57
N ASP A 255 32.87 35.29 -20.79
CA ASP A 255 33.89 34.27 -20.61
C ASP A 255 34.34 33.85 -19.20
N ALA A 256 33.92 32.65 -18.81
CA ALA A 256 34.82 31.59 -18.33
C ALA A 256 34.11 30.23 -18.20
N LYS A 257 34.81 29.21 -18.65
CA LYS A 257 34.46 27.80 -18.70
C LYS A 257 34.40 27.11 -17.31
N PRO A 258 34.00 25.84 -17.28
CA PRO A 258 33.20 25.26 -16.21
C PRO A 258 34.01 24.54 -15.13
N ASN A 259 33.47 24.43 -13.93
CA ASN A 259 33.97 23.42 -12.98
C ASN A 259 32.84 22.82 -12.16
N THR A 260 32.65 21.55 -12.42
CA THR A 260 32.42 20.37 -11.55
C THR A 260 31.53 20.52 -10.29
N LYS A 261 30.46 19.73 -10.34
CA LYS A 261 29.91 18.88 -9.25
C LYS A 261 29.52 19.54 -7.94
N GLU A 262 28.24 19.72 -7.79
CA GLU A 262 27.58 19.40 -6.51
C GLU A 262 26.24 18.69 -6.80
N ASN A 263 26.19 17.45 -6.34
CA ASN A 263 25.00 16.60 -6.34
C ASN A 263 23.95 17.20 -5.40
N ALA A 264 22.96 17.87 -5.95
CA ALA A 264 21.70 18.03 -5.25
C ALA A 264 21.04 16.64 -5.16
N LYS A 265 21.02 16.06 -3.97
CA LYS A 265 20.21 14.89 -3.63
C LYS A 265 18.75 15.25 -3.92
N VAL A 266 18.26 14.79 -5.05
CA VAL A 266 16.83 14.64 -5.27
C VAL A 266 16.37 13.62 -4.24
N SER A 267 15.56 14.06 -3.27
CA SER A 267 14.90 13.19 -2.31
C SER A 267 14.10 12.16 -3.11
N GLY A 268 14.55 10.90 -3.03
CA GLY A 268 13.94 9.79 -3.74
C GLY A 268 12.44 9.72 -3.42
N THR A 269 11.63 9.60 -4.42
CA THR A 269 10.23 9.19 -4.30
C THR A 269 10.22 7.84 -3.58
N ARG A 270 9.77 7.81 -2.33
CA ARG A 270 9.55 6.58 -1.58
C ARG A 270 8.55 5.71 -2.34
N SER A 271 8.75 4.41 -2.31
CA SER A 271 7.80 3.48 -2.92
C SER A 271 6.47 3.50 -2.14
N ILE A 272 5.39 3.08 -2.78
CA ILE A 272 4.07 2.97 -2.13
C ILE A 272 4.16 1.99 -0.96
N ASP A 273 5.05 0.99 -1.06
CA ASP A 273 5.29 0.00 -0.01
C ASP A 273 6.00 0.65 1.19
N GLU A 274 6.97 1.55 0.96
CA GLU A 274 7.61 2.33 2.03
C GLU A 274 6.63 3.30 2.73
N ALA A 275 5.70 3.90 1.98
CA ALA A 275 4.66 4.75 2.59
C ALA A 275 3.66 3.93 3.42
N PHE A 276 3.45 2.67 3.07
CA PHE A 276 2.62 1.74 3.85
C PHE A 276 3.39 1.20 5.07
N GLU A 277 4.71 1.04 4.97
CA GLU A 277 5.59 0.70 6.10
C GLU A 277 5.64 1.83 7.13
N ASP A 278 5.74 3.09 6.70
CA ASP A 278 5.75 4.27 7.59
C ASP A 278 4.43 4.47 8.36
N LEU A 279 3.30 3.96 7.85
CA LEU A 279 2.02 3.87 8.59
C LEU A 279 2.16 3.13 9.90
N VAL A 280 3.18 2.36 9.95
CA VAL A 280 3.40 1.31 10.89
C VAL A 280 4.50 1.63 11.86
N ASP A 281 5.54 2.30 11.43
CA ASP A 281 6.72 2.63 12.23
C ASP A 281 6.70 4.09 12.74
N GLY A 282 5.74 4.91 12.31
CA GLY A 282 5.57 6.30 12.74
C GLY A 282 4.84 6.43 14.09
N ALA A 283 5.40 5.83 15.13
CA ALA A 283 5.02 6.09 16.52
C ALA A 283 6.25 6.56 17.29
#